data_1a1ca31a26cebbf75d6bd832242d0537
#
_entry.id   1a1ca31a26cebbf75d6bd832242d0537
#
_cell.length_a   1.000
_cell.length_b   1.000
_cell.length_c   1.000
_cell.angle_alpha   90.00
_cell.angle_beta   90.00
_cell.angle_gamma   90.00
#
_symmetry.space_group_name_H-M   'P 1'
#
loop_
_entity.id
_entity.type
_entity.pdbx_description
1 polymer ?
#
loop_
_entity_poly.entity_id
_entity_poly.type
_entity_poly.pdbx_seq_one_letter_code
_entity_poly.pdbx_strand_id
1 'polypeptide(L)'
;MAEINTNWCQSVGGVVLRDGRVLLARHTYGAGKGWLIIPGGYVQMGESPEDALRREVYEETGVRVGPRGILGVRFNAKDWYVVFAADYAAGDARSDQDENDLVAWLPVAEALSSPDV
;
A
#
# COMPACT_ATOMS: atom_id res chain seq x y z
N MET A 1 0.03 1.75 35.83
CA MET A 1 -0.17 1.23 34.47
C MET A 1 0.32 2.25 33.48
N ALA A 2 1.04 1.83 32.49
CA ALA A 2 1.51 2.75 31.46
C ALA A 2 0.32 3.28 30.64
N GLU A 3 0.38 4.54 30.31
CA GLU A 3 -0.61 5.16 29.42
C GLU A 3 -0.49 4.61 28.00
N ILE A 4 -1.62 4.28 27.40
CA ILE A 4 -1.64 3.83 26.02
C ILE A 4 -1.53 5.04 25.10
N ASN A 5 -0.54 5.02 24.23
CA ASN A 5 -0.39 6.06 23.22
C ASN A 5 -1.36 5.83 22.07
N THR A 6 -2.48 6.52 22.10
CA THR A 6 -3.50 6.42 21.06
C THR A 6 -3.22 7.29 19.83
N ASN A 7 -2.15 8.09 19.89
CA ASN A 7 -1.73 8.95 18.76
C ASN A 7 -0.74 8.27 17.83
N TRP A 8 -0.22 7.12 18.25
CA TRP A 8 0.76 6.39 17.45
C TRP A 8 0.04 5.49 16.46
N CYS A 9 0.37 5.64 15.18
CA CYS A 9 -0.16 4.82 14.11
C CYS A 9 0.97 4.07 13.42
N GLN A 10 0.67 2.84 13.01
CA GLN A 10 1.55 2.02 12.19
C GLN A 10 0.87 1.82 10.85
N SER A 11 1.56 2.12 9.77
CA SER A 11 1.04 1.94 8.43
C SER A 11 2.05 1.24 7.54
N VAL A 12 1.54 0.61 6.48
CA VAL A 12 2.34 -0.15 5.53
C VAL A 12 1.95 0.22 4.11
N GLY A 13 2.89 0.07 3.20
CA GLY A 13 2.64 0.17 1.78
C GLY A 13 3.42 -0.91 1.04
N GLY A 14 2.95 -1.29 -0.13
CA GLY A 14 3.60 -2.32 -0.92
C GLY A 14 3.95 -1.86 -2.32
N VAL A 15 5.22 -2.03 -2.68
CA VAL A 15 5.66 -1.96 -4.07
C VAL A 15 5.49 -3.37 -4.62
N VAL A 16 4.35 -3.62 -5.27
CA VAL A 16 3.98 -4.93 -5.80
C VAL A 16 4.42 -5.00 -7.25
N LEU A 17 5.33 -5.90 -7.53
CA LEU A 17 5.91 -6.04 -8.86
C LEU A 17 5.42 -7.31 -9.54
N ARG A 18 5.10 -7.19 -10.84
CA ARG A 18 4.72 -8.29 -11.71
C ARG A 18 5.16 -7.96 -13.13
N ASP A 19 6.06 -8.76 -13.68
CA ASP A 19 6.50 -8.65 -15.08
C ASP A 19 6.95 -7.21 -15.45
N GLY A 20 7.73 -6.58 -14.56
CA GLY A 20 8.23 -5.22 -14.78
C GLY A 20 7.22 -4.11 -14.57
N ARG A 21 6.05 -4.43 -14.02
CA ARG A 21 4.99 -3.46 -13.73
C ARG A 21 4.78 -3.35 -12.24
N VAL A 22 4.32 -2.18 -11.81
CA VAL A 22 3.99 -1.88 -10.41
C VAL A 22 2.50 -1.64 -10.29
N LEU A 23 1.92 -2.12 -9.19
CA LEU A 23 0.50 -1.98 -8.87
C LEU A 23 0.26 -0.64 -8.18
N LEU A 24 -0.63 0.16 -8.73
CA LEU A 24 -0.99 1.47 -8.19
C LEU A 24 -2.51 1.62 -8.12
N ALA A 25 -2.96 2.42 -7.16
CA ALA A 25 -4.37 2.77 -7.01
C ALA A 25 -4.52 4.29 -6.92
N ARG A 26 -5.56 4.83 -7.56
CA ARG A 26 -5.86 6.25 -7.48
C ARG A 26 -6.86 6.50 -6.36
N HIS A 27 -6.42 7.22 -5.34
CA HIS A 27 -7.23 7.49 -4.17
C HIS A 27 -8.32 8.54 -4.46
N THR A 28 -9.47 8.37 -3.83
CA THR A 28 -10.61 9.29 -3.94
C THR A 28 -10.69 10.26 -2.77
N TYR A 29 -9.83 10.12 -1.77
CA TYR A 29 -9.87 10.92 -0.56
C TYR A 29 -8.46 11.11 0.03
N GLY A 30 -8.39 11.99 1.03
CA GLY A 30 -7.16 12.22 1.79
C GLY A 30 -6.08 12.96 1.00
N ALA A 31 -4.86 12.93 1.51
CA ALA A 31 -3.72 13.62 0.91
C ALA A 31 -3.35 13.05 -0.46
N GLY A 32 -3.68 11.77 -0.70
CA GLY A 32 -3.40 11.10 -1.97
C GLY A 32 -4.49 11.25 -3.02
N LYS A 33 -5.53 12.06 -2.77
CA LYS A 33 -6.67 12.18 -3.70
C LYS A 33 -6.22 12.60 -5.09
N GLY A 34 -6.63 11.82 -6.08
CA GLY A 34 -6.31 12.06 -7.49
C GLY A 34 -4.93 11.54 -7.92
N TRP A 35 -4.12 11.07 -6.99
CA TRP A 35 -2.80 10.53 -7.28
C TRP A 35 -2.84 9.00 -7.35
N LEU A 36 -2.04 8.45 -8.24
CA LEU A 36 -1.76 7.02 -8.27
C LEU A 36 -0.66 6.73 -7.25
N ILE A 37 -0.97 5.92 -6.26
CA ILE A 37 -0.03 5.58 -5.18
C ILE A 37 0.02 4.07 -4.96
N ILE A 38 1.08 3.63 -4.27
CA ILE A 38 1.18 2.22 -3.89
C ILE A 38 0.07 1.87 -2.90
N PRO A 39 -0.51 0.66 -2.98
CA PRO A 39 -1.54 0.24 -2.04
C PRO A 39 -0.96 0.04 -0.64
N GLY A 40 -1.79 0.27 0.36
CA GLY A 40 -1.41 0.11 1.76
C GLY A 40 -2.45 0.70 2.70
N GLY A 41 -2.12 0.73 3.98
CA GLY A 41 -3.01 1.26 5.00
C GLY A 41 -2.49 1.00 6.39
N TYR A 42 -3.37 1.14 7.37
CA TYR A 42 -3.01 1.02 8.77
C TYR A 42 -2.93 -0.44 9.22
N VAL A 43 -1.94 -0.71 10.09
CA VAL A 43 -1.82 -1.99 10.78
C VAL A 43 -2.84 -2.00 11.92
N GLN A 44 -3.63 -3.07 11.99
CA GLN A 44 -4.61 -3.25 13.05
C GLN A 44 -3.95 -3.89 14.27
N MET A 45 -4.54 -3.67 15.43
CA MET A 45 -4.05 -4.28 16.67
C MET A 45 -4.05 -5.81 16.54
N GLY A 46 -2.94 -6.43 16.93
CA GLY A 46 -2.80 -7.88 16.85
C GLY A 46 -2.38 -8.41 15.48
N GLU A 47 -2.24 -7.54 14.50
CA GLU A 47 -1.86 -7.89 13.14
C GLU A 47 -0.37 -7.60 12.91
N SER A 48 0.36 -8.48 12.27
CA SER A 48 1.73 -8.18 11.86
C SER A 48 1.73 -7.18 10.68
N PRO A 49 2.81 -6.42 10.49
CA PRO A 49 2.90 -5.54 9.32
C PRO A 49 2.77 -6.30 7.99
N GLU A 50 3.31 -7.50 7.89
CA GLU A 50 3.20 -8.33 6.68
C GLU A 50 1.75 -8.73 6.41
N ASP A 51 1.02 -9.13 7.46
CA ASP A 51 -0.40 -9.49 7.31
C ASP A 51 -1.25 -8.27 7.00
N ALA A 52 -0.93 -7.12 7.58
CA ALA A 52 -1.59 -5.85 7.24
C ALA A 52 -1.40 -5.53 5.76
N LEU A 53 -0.20 -5.73 5.23
CA LEU A 53 0.06 -5.49 3.82
C LEU A 53 -0.78 -6.41 2.94
N ARG A 54 -0.79 -7.70 3.23
CA ARG A 54 -1.61 -8.67 2.46
C ARG A 54 -3.07 -8.28 2.46
N ARG A 55 -3.61 -7.92 3.62
CA ARG A 55 -5.00 -7.53 3.78
C ARG A 55 -5.32 -6.25 3.01
N GLU A 56 -4.53 -5.20 3.23
CA GLU A 56 -4.77 -3.89 2.62
C GLU A 56 -4.67 -3.94 1.09
N VAL A 57 -3.65 -4.62 0.56
CA VAL A 57 -3.50 -4.75 -0.89
C VAL A 57 -4.70 -5.51 -1.48
N TYR A 58 -5.13 -6.58 -0.84
CA TYR A 58 -6.29 -7.34 -1.31
C TYR A 58 -7.58 -6.54 -1.25
N GLU A 59 -7.83 -5.85 -0.13
CA GLU A 59 -9.03 -5.02 0.01
C GLU A 59 -9.10 -3.91 -1.04
N GLU A 60 -7.97 -3.25 -1.29
CA GLU A 60 -7.93 -2.11 -2.21
C GLU A 60 -7.91 -2.54 -3.67
N THR A 61 -7.25 -3.62 -4.02
CA THR A 61 -6.93 -3.94 -5.41
C THR A 61 -7.40 -5.29 -5.89
N GLY A 62 -7.82 -6.19 -5.00
CA GLY A 62 -8.17 -7.56 -5.36
C GLY A 62 -6.97 -8.47 -5.61
N VAL A 63 -5.75 -7.96 -5.44
CA VAL A 63 -4.52 -8.72 -5.70
C VAL A 63 -3.98 -9.31 -4.41
N ARG A 64 -3.59 -10.57 -4.45
CA ARG A 64 -2.92 -11.25 -3.35
C ARG A 64 -1.42 -11.18 -3.55
N VAL A 65 -0.70 -10.85 -2.49
CA VAL A 65 0.74 -10.62 -2.55
C VAL A 65 1.46 -11.38 -1.45
N GLY A 66 2.76 -11.62 -1.66
CA GLY A 66 3.68 -12.10 -0.65
C GLY A 66 4.75 -11.05 -0.37
N PRO A 67 4.83 -10.50 0.84
CA PRO A 67 5.90 -9.59 1.19
C PRO A 67 7.26 -10.28 1.07
N ARG A 68 8.23 -9.59 0.44
CA ARG A 68 9.57 -10.14 0.22
C ARG A 68 10.60 -9.52 1.14
N GLY A 69 10.50 -8.23 1.39
CA GLY A 69 11.43 -7.52 2.25
C GLY A 69 11.06 -6.06 2.39
N ILE A 70 11.71 -5.40 3.33
CA ILE A 70 11.46 -3.98 3.59
C ILE A 70 12.33 -3.14 2.67
N LEU A 71 11.71 -2.21 1.95
CA LEU A 71 12.41 -1.24 1.10
C LEU A 71 12.78 0.01 1.86
N GLY A 72 11.96 0.43 2.81
CA GLY A 72 12.23 1.62 3.58
C GLY A 72 11.25 1.79 4.72
N VAL A 73 11.63 2.64 5.67
CA VAL A 73 10.80 2.99 6.83
C VAL A 73 10.88 4.49 7.03
N ARG A 74 9.72 5.10 7.23
CA ARG A 74 9.64 6.51 7.62
C ARG A 74 9.11 6.59 9.05
N PHE A 75 9.85 7.29 9.90
CA PHE A 75 9.41 7.57 11.27
C PHE A 75 9.09 9.05 11.42
N ASN A 76 8.05 9.35 12.18
CA ASN A 76 7.79 10.69 12.68
C ASN A 76 7.20 10.60 14.10
N ALA A 77 6.76 11.72 14.65
CA ALA A 77 6.31 11.77 16.05
C ALA A 77 5.02 11.00 16.31
N LYS A 78 4.23 10.71 15.28
CA LYS A 78 2.89 10.10 15.43
C LYS A 78 2.72 8.77 14.71
N ASP A 79 3.57 8.46 13.74
CA ASP A 79 3.45 7.21 13.00
C ASP A 79 4.78 6.69 12.51
N TRP A 80 4.77 5.45 12.10
CA TRP A 80 5.80 4.93 11.24
C TRP A 80 5.15 4.21 10.06
N TYR A 81 5.83 4.31 8.93
CA TYR A 81 5.35 3.80 7.66
C TYR A 81 6.42 2.88 7.08
N VAL A 82 6.05 1.64 6.86
CA VAL A 82 6.97 0.62 6.32
C VAL A 82 6.55 0.28 4.91
N VAL A 83 7.49 0.40 3.98
CA VAL A 83 7.27 0.03 2.58
C VAL A 83 7.95 -1.30 2.31
N PHE A 84 7.16 -2.26 1.86
CA PHE A 84 7.64 -3.59 1.48
C PHE A 84 7.78 -3.71 -0.03
N ALA A 85 8.80 -4.46 -0.48
CA ALA A 85 8.76 -5.10 -1.78
C ALA A 85 7.87 -6.33 -1.66
N ALA A 86 6.97 -6.53 -2.59
CA ALA A 86 6.05 -7.65 -2.56
C ALA A 86 5.93 -8.30 -3.94
N ASP A 87 5.77 -9.60 -3.96
CA ASP A 87 5.57 -10.36 -5.17
C ASP A 87 4.09 -10.61 -5.41
N TYR A 88 3.67 -10.52 -6.66
CA TYR A 88 2.34 -10.93 -7.06
C TYR A 88 2.18 -12.43 -6.81
N ALA A 89 1.07 -12.81 -6.19
CA ALA A 89 0.73 -14.21 -5.94
C ALA A 89 -0.50 -14.66 -6.70
N ALA A 90 -1.58 -13.88 -6.69
CA ALA A 90 -2.84 -14.24 -7.34
C ALA A 90 -3.77 -13.03 -7.43
N GLY A 91 -4.84 -13.18 -8.20
CA GLY A 91 -5.92 -12.21 -8.27
C GLY A 91 -5.80 -11.24 -9.43
N ASP A 92 -6.94 -10.68 -9.83
CA ASP A 92 -7.02 -9.68 -10.88
C ASP A 92 -7.18 -8.30 -10.24
N ALA A 93 -6.42 -7.34 -10.73
CA ALA A 93 -6.48 -5.96 -10.25
C ALA A 93 -7.85 -5.36 -10.55
N ARG A 94 -8.50 -4.82 -9.53
CA ARG A 94 -9.80 -4.15 -9.65
C ARG A 94 -9.92 -3.07 -8.60
N SER A 95 -10.64 -2.00 -8.95
CA SER A 95 -10.96 -0.94 -7.99
C SER A 95 -12.00 -1.43 -6.98
N ASP A 96 -11.92 -0.96 -5.73
CA ASP A 96 -12.96 -1.16 -4.72
C ASP A 96 -14.15 -0.19 -4.93
N GLN A 97 -14.00 0.80 -5.83
CA GLN A 97 -15.02 1.82 -6.16
C GLN A 97 -15.46 2.66 -4.97
N ASP A 98 -14.65 2.71 -3.93
CA ASP A 98 -14.90 3.46 -2.71
C ASP A 98 -13.68 4.31 -2.36
N GLU A 99 -12.65 3.72 -1.78
CA GLU A 99 -11.41 4.41 -1.40
C GLU A 99 -10.52 4.71 -2.61
N ASN A 100 -10.70 3.96 -3.70
CA ASN A 100 -10.04 4.24 -4.98
C ASN A 100 -11.04 4.13 -6.13
N ASP A 101 -10.73 4.75 -7.25
CA ASP A 101 -11.55 4.70 -8.47
C ASP A 101 -10.80 4.11 -9.66
N LEU A 102 -9.54 3.76 -9.49
CA LEU A 102 -8.73 3.15 -10.53
C LEU A 102 -7.62 2.32 -9.87
N VAL A 103 -7.46 1.10 -10.37
CA VAL A 103 -6.31 0.24 -10.02
C VAL A 103 -5.65 -0.18 -11.33
N ALA A 104 -4.35 -0.01 -11.42
CA ALA A 104 -3.63 -0.29 -12.66
C ALA A 104 -2.24 -0.86 -12.41
N TRP A 105 -1.79 -1.68 -13.34
CA TRP A 105 -0.41 -2.12 -13.45
C TRP A 105 0.29 -1.19 -14.44
N LEU A 106 1.27 -0.43 -13.97
CA LEU A 106 2.05 0.45 -14.83
C LEU A 106 3.47 -0.08 -14.98
N PRO A 107 4.07 0.00 -16.19
CA PRO A 107 5.50 -0.24 -16.32
C PRO A 107 6.26 0.65 -15.34
N VAL A 108 7.28 0.11 -14.68
CA VAL A 108 8.02 0.84 -13.65
C VAL A 108 8.55 2.17 -14.19
N ALA A 109 9.12 2.17 -15.40
CA ALA A 109 9.65 3.39 -16.00
C ALA A 109 8.55 4.46 -16.21
N GLU A 110 7.36 4.04 -16.62
CA GLU A 110 6.22 4.95 -16.78
C GLU A 110 5.74 5.50 -15.44
N ALA A 111 5.67 4.65 -14.41
CA ALA A 111 5.29 5.09 -13.07
C ALA A 111 6.28 6.13 -12.53
N LEU A 112 7.57 5.94 -12.76
CA LEU A 112 8.60 6.88 -12.30
C LEU A 112 8.57 8.23 -13.01
N SER A 113 8.02 8.30 -14.23
CA SER A 113 7.96 9.52 -15.02
C SER A 113 6.57 10.14 -15.09
N SER A 114 5.54 9.47 -14.60
CA SER A 114 4.16 9.97 -14.66
C SER A 114 3.95 11.12 -13.69
N PRO A 115 3.29 12.23 -14.14
CA PRO A 115 2.94 13.31 -13.23
C PRO A 115 1.81 12.95 -12.26
N ASP A 116 1.13 11.81 -12.47
CA ASP A 116 -0.02 11.40 -11.66
C ASP A 116 0.36 10.43 -10.54
N VAL A 117 1.63 10.06 -10.47
CA VAL A 117 2.15 9.12 -9.45
C VAL A 117 2.84 9.86 -8.31
#